data_142e1482e3c2a738cc28acaf5ee22c01
#
_entry.id   142e1482e3c2a738cc28acaf5ee22c01
#
_cell.length_a   1.000
_cell.length_b   1.000
_cell.length_c   1.000
_cell.angle_alpha   90.00
_cell.angle_beta   90.00
_cell.angle_gamma   90.00
#
_symmetry.space_group_name_H-M   'P 1'
#
loop_
_entity.id
_entity.type
_entity.pdbx_description
1 polymer ?
#
loop_
_entity_poly.entity_id
_entity_poly.type
_entity_poly.pdbx_seq_one_letter_code
_entity_poly.pdbx_strand_id
1 'polypeptide(L)'
;MSRSRTEVMDATPPLLLPRGRQETAVLREQEIPEYRGNPLIEALPPIWTRAEVTEKLAHFPPYSKEQRRAPNHLRLHLIENIREFFIPQGIHLEIEIRVSCMLRRGYRQRNPLAPGHWPAINDRIDALRLKPPGNTTSRKTITASLHCWV
;
A
#
# COMPACT_ATOMS: atom_id res chain seq x y z
N MET A 1 32.95 26.17 -45.81
CA MET A 1 31.63 26.55 -45.29
C MET A 1 30.94 25.29 -44.79
N SER A 2 31.09 25.03 -43.49
CA SER A 2 30.56 23.83 -42.84
C SER A 2 29.28 24.20 -42.11
N ARG A 3 28.14 23.59 -42.48
CA ARG A 3 26.84 23.78 -41.81
C ARG A 3 26.73 22.76 -40.66
N SER A 4 26.79 23.28 -39.46
CA SER A 4 26.48 22.53 -38.24
C SER A 4 25.00 22.16 -38.26
N ARG A 5 24.72 20.87 -38.26
CA ARG A 5 23.38 20.31 -38.11
C ARG A 5 23.08 20.27 -36.62
N THR A 6 22.26 21.22 -36.16
CA THR A 6 21.75 21.24 -34.79
C THR A 6 20.76 20.10 -34.65
N GLU A 7 21.15 19.08 -33.94
CA GLU A 7 20.28 17.98 -33.51
C GLU A 7 19.30 18.50 -32.47
N VAL A 8 18.06 18.67 -32.89
CA VAL A 8 16.93 18.97 -31.97
C VAL A 8 16.67 17.68 -31.22
N MET A 9 17.15 17.60 -29.99
CA MET A 9 16.77 16.56 -29.06
C MET A 9 15.26 16.72 -28.78
N ASP A 10 14.50 15.76 -29.28
CA ASP A 10 13.08 15.59 -28.96
C ASP A 10 12.94 15.25 -27.47
N ALA A 11 12.84 16.28 -26.63
CA ALA A 11 12.61 16.14 -25.21
C ALA A 11 11.14 15.77 -25.01
N THR A 12 10.85 14.47 -25.02
CA THR A 12 9.57 13.95 -24.51
C THR A 12 9.37 14.51 -23.11
N PRO A 13 8.30 15.29 -22.85
CA PRO A 13 8.09 15.86 -21.53
C PRO A 13 7.99 14.74 -20.51
N PRO A 14 8.68 14.85 -19.38
CA PRO A 14 8.60 13.84 -18.33
C PRO A 14 7.13 13.70 -17.93
N LEU A 15 6.63 12.47 -17.94
CA LEU A 15 5.33 12.12 -17.38
C LEU A 15 5.25 12.74 -15.98
N LEU A 16 4.44 13.80 -15.83
CA LEU A 16 4.14 14.43 -14.55
C LEU A 16 3.31 13.46 -13.72
N LEU A 17 3.94 12.43 -13.20
CA LEU A 17 3.36 11.67 -12.11
C LEU A 17 3.19 12.64 -10.94
N PRO A 18 2.04 12.65 -10.27
CA PRO A 18 1.86 13.46 -9.07
C PRO A 18 3.03 13.16 -8.14
N ARG A 19 3.81 14.19 -7.81
CA ARG A 19 4.95 14.07 -6.90
C ARG A 19 4.39 13.69 -5.54
N GLY A 20 4.33 12.39 -5.26
CA GLY A 20 4.10 11.89 -3.93
C GLY A 20 5.22 12.36 -3.01
N ARG A 21 4.93 12.50 -1.73
CA ARG A 21 5.96 12.79 -0.72
C ARG A 21 6.97 11.66 -0.75
N GLN A 22 8.24 11.99 -1.04
CA GLN A 22 9.33 11.02 -0.98
C GLN A 22 9.70 10.84 0.49
N GLU A 23 9.56 9.62 0.98
CA GLU A 23 10.02 9.23 2.30
C GLU A 23 11.09 8.14 2.15
N THR A 24 12.12 8.22 2.99
CA THR A 24 13.16 7.19 3.01
C THR A 24 12.61 5.93 3.67
N ALA A 25 12.60 4.82 2.95
CA ALA A 25 12.17 3.55 3.50
C ALA A 25 13.20 3.04 4.53
N VAL A 26 12.72 2.64 5.70
CA VAL A 26 13.53 1.97 6.72
C VAL A 26 13.41 0.47 6.49
N LEU A 27 14.48 -0.14 5.99
CA LEU A 27 14.52 -1.58 5.78
C LEU A 27 14.75 -2.30 7.12
N ARG A 28 13.95 -3.32 7.37
CA ARG A 28 14.00 -4.14 8.59
C ARG A 28 14.20 -5.61 8.22
N GLU A 29 15.13 -6.25 8.90
CA GLU A 29 15.29 -7.69 8.74
C GLU A 29 14.00 -8.42 9.14
N GLN A 30 13.56 -9.33 8.28
CA GLN A 30 12.33 -10.10 8.49
C GLN A 30 12.65 -11.40 9.21
N GLU A 31 11.79 -11.80 10.15
CA GLU A 31 11.93 -13.05 10.91
C GLU A 31 11.77 -14.28 10.00
N ILE A 32 10.85 -14.20 9.04
CA ILE A 32 10.57 -15.27 8.09
C ILE A 32 11.62 -15.27 6.99
N PRO A 33 12.41 -16.36 6.83
CA PRO A 33 13.50 -16.43 5.85
C PRO A 33 13.07 -16.12 4.42
N GLU A 34 11.86 -16.51 4.04
CA GLU A 34 11.32 -16.30 2.69
C GLU A 34 11.04 -14.84 2.34
N TYR A 35 11.04 -13.96 3.33
CA TYR A 35 10.80 -12.52 3.18
C TYR A 35 12.08 -11.70 3.14
N ARG A 36 13.22 -12.31 3.47
CA ARG A 36 14.54 -11.67 3.48
C ARG A 36 15.04 -11.41 2.06
N GLY A 37 15.80 -10.33 1.90
CA GLY A 37 16.36 -9.97 0.60
C GLY A 37 15.33 -9.40 -0.40
N ASN A 38 14.15 -9.05 0.08
CA ASN A 38 13.16 -8.32 -0.72
C ASN A 38 12.89 -6.95 -0.12
N PRO A 39 13.42 -5.85 -0.69
CA PRO A 39 13.29 -4.51 -0.13
C PRO A 39 11.84 -4.04 0.00
N LEU A 40 10.93 -4.54 -0.83
CA LEU A 40 9.51 -4.22 -0.73
C LEU A 40 8.85 -4.82 0.51
N ILE A 41 9.34 -5.97 0.97
CA ILE A 41 8.85 -6.62 2.20
C ILE A 41 9.58 -6.05 3.41
N GLU A 42 10.88 -5.83 3.30
CA GLU A 42 11.71 -5.27 4.38
C GLU A 42 11.32 -3.85 4.76
N ALA A 43 10.73 -3.09 3.83
CA ALA A 43 10.17 -1.77 4.08
C ALA A 43 8.81 -1.80 4.81
N LEU A 44 8.14 -2.96 4.89
CA LEU A 44 6.89 -3.10 5.62
C LEU A 44 7.12 -3.08 7.14
N PRO A 45 6.11 -2.71 7.92
CA PRO A 45 6.14 -2.87 9.38
C PRO A 45 6.43 -4.32 9.78
N PRO A 46 6.95 -4.58 10.98
CA PRO A 46 7.11 -5.93 11.48
C PRO A 46 5.77 -6.67 11.55
N ILE A 47 5.83 -7.99 11.63
CA ILE A 47 4.63 -8.80 11.86
C ILE A 47 4.29 -8.66 13.33
N TRP A 48 3.16 -8.00 13.61
CA TRP A 48 2.75 -7.71 14.98
C TRP A 48 2.03 -8.89 15.63
N THR A 49 2.24 -9.03 16.92
CA THR A 49 1.43 -9.90 17.77
C THR A 49 0.03 -9.34 17.95
N ARG A 50 -0.92 -10.17 18.35
CA ARG A 50 -2.30 -9.71 18.61
C ARG A 50 -2.37 -8.60 19.67
N ALA A 51 -1.50 -8.65 20.68
CA ALA A 51 -1.42 -7.62 21.71
C ALA A 51 -0.96 -6.29 21.15
N GLU A 52 0.11 -6.29 20.35
CA GLU A 52 0.63 -5.08 19.70
C GLU A 52 -0.38 -4.49 18.71
N VAL A 53 -1.08 -5.33 17.94
CA VAL A 53 -2.15 -4.85 17.05
C VAL A 53 -3.27 -4.20 17.85
N THR A 54 -3.67 -4.81 18.98
CA THR A 54 -4.70 -4.24 19.85
C THR A 54 -4.27 -2.87 20.38
N GLU A 55 -3.05 -2.74 20.87
CA GLU A 55 -2.50 -1.49 21.37
C GLU A 55 -2.44 -0.40 20.30
N LYS A 56 -1.99 -0.75 19.09
CA LYS A 56 -1.85 0.18 17.96
C LYS A 56 -3.18 0.64 17.37
N LEU A 57 -4.18 -0.23 17.38
CA LEU A 57 -5.50 0.09 16.85
C LEU A 57 -6.39 0.78 17.88
N ALA A 58 -6.18 0.52 19.18
CA ALA A 58 -6.96 1.15 20.22
C ALA A 58 -6.75 2.66 20.24
N HIS A 59 -7.82 3.41 20.20
CA HIS A 59 -7.77 4.86 20.32
C HIS A 59 -8.73 5.32 21.43
N PHE A 60 -8.16 6.04 22.41
CA PHE A 60 -8.90 6.59 23.53
C PHE A 60 -8.74 8.11 23.50
N PRO A 61 -9.82 8.86 23.22
CA PRO A 61 -9.76 10.31 23.27
C PRO A 61 -9.42 10.79 24.69
N PRO A 62 -8.72 11.92 24.83
CA PRO A 62 -8.38 12.48 26.12
C PRO A 62 -9.67 12.81 26.90
N TYR A 63 -9.74 12.34 28.13
CA TYR A 63 -10.87 12.57 29.02
C TYR A 63 -10.41 13.06 30.39
N SER A 64 -11.09 14.09 30.92
CA SER A 64 -10.91 14.53 32.29
C SER A 64 -12.24 14.56 33.05
N LYS A 65 -12.19 14.30 34.36
CA LYS A 65 -13.40 14.32 35.22
C LYS A 65 -14.04 15.71 35.28
N GLU A 66 -13.25 16.77 35.14
CA GLU A 66 -13.68 18.16 35.13
C GLU A 66 -14.60 18.48 33.95
N GLN A 67 -14.40 17.82 32.83
CA GLN A 67 -15.23 17.98 31.63
C GLN A 67 -16.71 17.68 31.87
N ARG A 68 -17.02 16.83 32.87
CA ARG A 68 -18.43 16.56 33.28
C ARG A 68 -19.13 17.78 33.87
N ARG A 69 -18.36 18.72 34.44
CA ARG A 69 -18.88 19.95 35.07
C ARG A 69 -18.90 21.14 34.09
N ALA A 70 -18.48 20.93 32.88
CA ALA A 70 -18.48 21.99 31.86
C ALA A 70 -19.93 22.43 31.53
N PRO A 71 -20.16 23.69 31.14
CA PRO A 71 -21.45 24.16 30.66
C PRO A 71 -21.99 23.33 29.48
N ASN A 72 -23.29 23.26 29.32
CA ASN A 72 -23.96 22.40 28.32
C ASN A 72 -23.44 22.59 26.91
N HIS A 73 -23.23 23.82 26.45
CA HIS A 73 -22.74 24.12 25.12
C HIS A 73 -21.33 23.56 24.88
N LEU A 74 -20.47 23.54 25.88
CA LEU A 74 -19.14 22.94 25.79
C LEU A 74 -19.20 21.41 25.85
N ARG A 75 -20.08 20.86 26.70
CA ARG A 75 -20.25 19.40 26.82
C ARG A 75 -20.69 18.76 25.53
N LEU A 76 -21.52 19.43 24.72
CA LEU A 76 -21.92 18.96 23.40
C LEU A 76 -20.72 18.73 22.49
N HIS A 77 -19.77 19.65 22.47
CA HIS A 77 -18.53 19.51 21.70
C HIS A 77 -17.62 18.39 22.26
N LEU A 78 -17.57 18.25 23.59
CA LEU A 78 -16.76 17.20 24.22
C LEU A 78 -17.33 15.79 23.95
N ILE A 79 -18.64 15.65 23.80
CA ILE A 79 -19.28 14.37 23.46
C ILE A 79 -18.91 13.94 22.04
N GLU A 80 -18.67 14.86 21.11
CA GLU A 80 -18.24 14.50 19.76
C GLU A 80 -16.92 13.71 19.75
N ASN A 81 -16.06 13.90 20.74
CA ASN A 81 -14.81 13.14 20.87
C ASN A 81 -15.04 11.62 21.02
N ILE A 82 -16.26 11.20 21.40
CA ILE A 82 -16.59 9.77 21.49
C ILE A 82 -16.49 9.06 20.15
N ARG A 83 -16.56 9.79 19.04
CA ARG A 83 -16.41 9.25 17.69
C ARG A 83 -14.99 8.77 17.41
N GLU A 84 -14.02 9.31 18.13
CA GLU A 84 -12.63 8.90 18.06
C GLU A 84 -12.33 7.67 18.93
N PHE A 85 -13.28 7.30 19.80
CA PHE A 85 -13.13 6.15 20.68
C PHE A 85 -13.22 4.85 19.88
N PHE A 86 -12.13 4.07 19.88
CA PHE A 86 -12.07 2.81 19.18
C PHE A 86 -11.44 1.71 20.04
N ILE A 87 -12.17 0.63 20.22
CA ILE A 87 -11.67 -0.60 20.83
C ILE A 87 -11.65 -1.68 19.76
N PRO A 88 -10.47 -2.21 19.43
CA PRO A 88 -10.36 -3.27 18.44
C PRO A 88 -11.00 -4.57 18.97
N GLN A 89 -11.80 -5.18 18.13
CA GLN A 89 -12.42 -6.48 18.37
C GLN A 89 -11.68 -7.57 17.58
N GLY A 90 -12.00 -8.84 17.87
CA GLY A 90 -11.36 -9.98 17.21
C GLY A 90 -11.35 -9.91 15.68
N ILE A 91 -12.43 -9.40 15.07
CA ILE A 91 -12.52 -9.24 13.62
C ILE A 91 -11.49 -8.25 13.06
N HIS A 92 -11.19 -7.16 13.78
CA HIS A 92 -10.20 -6.18 13.34
C HIS A 92 -8.78 -6.77 13.36
N LEU A 93 -8.49 -7.61 14.37
CA LEU A 93 -7.21 -8.32 14.47
C LEU A 93 -7.05 -9.34 13.35
N GLU A 94 -8.13 -10.01 12.99
CA GLU A 94 -8.11 -10.97 11.88
C GLU A 94 -7.93 -10.28 10.52
N ILE A 95 -8.58 -9.14 10.31
CA ILE A 95 -8.41 -8.32 9.12
C ILE A 95 -6.95 -7.87 8.98
N GLU A 96 -6.32 -7.40 10.06
CA GLU A 96 -4.91 -6.99 10.04
C GLU A 96 -4.02 -8.15 9.59
N ILE A 97 -4.14 -9.32 10.21
CA ILE A 97 -3.37 -10.51 9.86
C ILE A 97 -3.55 -10.87 8.37
N ARG A 98 -4.78 -10.88 7.89
CA ARG A 98 -5.08 -11.20 6.48
C ARG A 98 -4.48 -10.19 5.52
N VAL A 99 -4.60 -8.89 5.81
CA VAL A 99 -4.02 -7.82 5.01
C VAL A 99 -2.50 -7.90 5.01
N SER A 100 -1.89 -8.11 6.18
CA SER A 100 -0.45 -8.30 6.34
C SER A 100 0.08 -9.47 5.48
N CYS A 101 -0.60 -10.61 5.53
CA CYS A 101 -0.27 -11.79 4.71
C CYS A 101 -0.44 -11.52 3.21
N MET A 102 -1.55 -10.87 2.82
CA MET A 102 -1.83 -10.54 1.42
C MET A 102 -0.75 -9.63 0.81
N LEU A 103 -0.36 -8.58 1.54
CA LEU A 103 0.67 -7.63 1.10
C LEU A 103 2.01 -8.34 0.89
N ARG A 104 2.46 -9.09 1.90
CA ARG A 104 3.75 -9.82 1.82
C ARG A 104 3.75 -10.86 0.72
N ARG A 105 2.66 -11.61 0.57
CA ARG A 105 2.52 -12.59 -0.52
C ARG A 105 2.56 -11.92 -1.89
N GLY A 106 1.91 -10.76 -2.03
CA GLY A 106 1.93 -9.98 -3.28
C GLY A 106 3.33 -9.47 -3.63
N TYR A 107 4.09 -9.02 -2.64
CA TYR A 107 5.46 -8.52 -2.85
C TYR A 107 6.49 -9.64 -3.03
N ARG A 108 6.27 -10.84 -2.48
CA ARG A 108 7.18 -11.98 -2.65
C ARG A 108 7.46 -12.27 -4.14
N GLN A 109 6.45 -12.13 -4.99
CA GLN A 109 6.58 -12.37 -6.43
C GLN A 109 7.13 -11.15 -7.21
N ARG A 110 7.35 -10.03 -6.55
CA ARG A 110 7.73 -8.75 -7.17
C ARG A 110 9.05 -8.23 -6.62
N ASN A 111 9.98 -9.12 -6.28
CA ASN A 111 11.28 -8.70 -5.76
C ASN A 111 12.08 -7.98 -6.84
N PRO A 112 12.36 -6.66 -6.72
CA PRO A 112 13.09 -5.89 -7.72
C PRO A 112 14.58 -6.29 -7.82
N LEU A 113 15.11 -6.99 -6.80
CA LEU A 113 16.48 -7.50 -6.78
C LEU A 113 16.59 -8.91 -7.35
N ALA A 114 15.47 -9.57 -7.65
CA ALA A 114 15.50 -10.90 -8.23
C ALA A 114 16.07 -10.87 -9.66
N PRO A 115 17.00 -11.77 -10.00
CA PRO A 115 17.51 -11.89 -11.35
C PRO A 115 16.36 -12.19 -12.32
N GLY A 116 16.22 -11.40 -13.37
CA GLY A 116 15.14 -11.54 -14.35
C GLY A 116 13.88 -10.69 -14.10
N HIS A 117 13.77 -10.01 -12.96
CA HIS A 117 12.62 -9.15 -12.68
C HIS A 117 12.45 -8.01 -13.69
N TRP A 118 13.51 -7.26 -13.95
CA TRP A 118 13.48 -6.13 -14.88
C TRP A 118 13.35 -6.57 -16.34
N PRO A 119 14.06 -7.60 -16.83
CA PRO A 119 13.83 -8.15 -18.16
C PRO A 119 12.36 -8.55 -18.39
N ALA A 120 11.76 -9.29 -17.46
CA ALA A 120 10.37 -9.71 -17.58
C ALA A 120 9.37 -8.53 -17.61
N ILE A 121 9.65 -7.45 -16.90
CA ILE A 121 8.85 -6.22 -16.95
C ILE A 121 9.00 -5.55 -18.31
N ASN A 122 10.24 -5.42 -18.81
CA ASN A 122 10.51 -4.78 -20.09
C ASN A 122 9.85 -5.57 -21.24
N ASP A 123 9.99 -6.89 -21.27
CA ASP A 123 9.34 -7.74 -22.25
C ASP A 123 7.82 -7.54 -22.26
N ARG A 124 7.23 -7.39 -21.07
CA ARG A 124 5.79 -7.15 -20.92
C ARG A 124 5.37 -5.77 -21.40
N ILE A 125 6.19 -4.75 -21.14
CA ILE A 125 5.98 -3.39 -21.65
C ILE A 125 6.07 -3.37 -23.17
N ASP A 126 7.06 -4.03 -23.74
CA ASP A 126 7.24 -4.10 -25.19
C ASP A 126 6.12 -4.87 -25.86
N ALA A 127 5.67 -5.96 -25.28
CA ALA A 127 4.49 -6.69 -25.76
C ALA A 127 3.20 -5.83 -25.74
N LEU A 128 3.05 -4.93 -24.78
CA LEU A 128 1.93 -3.99 -24.72
C LEU A 128 2.07 -2.85 -25.74
N ARG A 129 3.28 -2.39 -26.02
CA ARG A 129 3.56 -1.37 -27.06
C ARG A 129 3.39 -1.88 -28.49
N LEU A 130 3.72 -3.14 -28.70
CA LEU A 130 3.57 -3.80 -30.01
C LEU A 130 2.14 -4.18 -30.34
N LYS A 131 1.20 -4.14 -29.37
CA LYS A 131 -0.20 -4.41 -29.60
C LYS A 131 -0.89 -3.14 -30.13
N PRO A 132 -1.24 -3.07 -31.44
CA PRO A 132 -1.98 -1.93 -31.96
C PRO A 132 -3.31 -1.80 -31.17
N PRO A 133 -3.87 -0.57 -31.03
CA PRO A 133 -5.14 -0.39 -30.37
C PRO A 133 -6.23 -1.14 -31.16
N GLY A 134 -6.40 -2.41 -30.83
CA GLY A 134 -7.48 -3.24 -31.38
C GLY A 134 -8.78 -2.82 -30.75
N ASN A 135 -9.81 -2.62 -31.56
CA ASN A 135 -11.19 -2.42 -31.17
C ASN A 135 -11.55 -3.33 -30.00
N THR A 136 -11.73 -2.75 -28.83
CA THR A 136 -12.16 -3.45 -27.63
C THR A 136 -13.67 -3.66 -27.68
N THR A 137 -14.11 -4.72 -28.39
CA THR A 137 -15.45 -5.26 -28.19
C THR A 137 -15.28 -6.73 -27.80
N SER A 138 -14.94 -6.98 -26.55
CA SER A 138 -15.31 -8.19 -25.82
C SER A 138 -14.94 -8.05 -24.35
N ARG A 139 -15.92 -7.64 -23.54
CA ARG A 139 -15.91 -7.89 -22.09
C ARG A 139 -15.96 -9.39 -21.87
N LYS A 140 -14.82 -10.03 -21.68
CA LYS A 140 -14.80 -11.36 -21.07
C LYS A 140 -15.07 -11.20 -19.59
N THR A 141 -16.28 -11.54 -19.19
CA THR A 141 -16.69 -11.71 -17.80
C THR A 141 -15.78 -12.77 -17.18
N ILE A 142 -14.88 -12.34 -16.29
CA ILE A 142 -14.11 -13.28 -15.48
C ILE A 142 -15.03 -13.75 -14.36
N THR A 143 -15.62 -14.92 -14.54
CA THR A 143 -16.34 -15.62 -13.47
C THR A 143 -15.29 -16.16 -12.51
N ALA A 144 -15.05 -15.44 -11.41
CA ALA A 144 -14.23 -15.94 -10.31
C ALA A 144 -15.04 -17.04 -9.60
N SER A 145 -14.69 -18.30 -9.83
CA SER A 145 -15.20 -19.42 -9.05
C SER A 145 -14.58 -19.35 -7.64
N LEU A 146 -15.33 -18.83 -6.69
CA LEU A 146 -15.04 -18.92 -5.26
C LEU A 146 -15.33 -20.35 -4.82
N HIS A 147 -14.29 -21.20 -4.77
CA HIS A 147 -14.38 -22.45 -4.02
C HIS A 147 -14.22 -22.11 -2.54
N CYS A 148 -15.36 -22.10 -1.88
CA CYS A 148 -15.44 -22.06 -0.41
C CYS A 148 -14.93 -23.39 0.13
N TRP A 149 -13.84 -23.37 0.89
CA TRP A 149 -13.45 -24.50 1.75
C TRP A 149 -14.18 -24.38 3.06
N VAL A 150 -15.03 -25.36 3.32
CA VAL A 150 -15.61 -25.66 4.64
C VAL A 150 -14.56 -26.31 5.53
#